data_6826ed7e8ab137f416d6e51d724b7103
#
_entry.id   6826ed7e8ab137f416d6e51d724b7103
#
_cell.length_a   1.000
_cell.length_b   1.000
_cell.length_c   1.000
_cell.angle_alpha   90.00
_cell.angle_beta   90.00
_cell.angle_gamma   90.00
#
_symmetry.space_group_name_H-M   'P 1'
#
loop_
_entity.id
_entity.type
_entity.pdbx_description
1 polymer ?
#
loop_
_entity_poly.entity_id
_entity_poly.type
_entity_poly.pdbx_seq_one_letter_code
_entity_poly.pdbx_strand_id
1 'polypeptide(L)'
;MKKSYSPYSKFPVGVAGLVNDGRIVSGCNVENASYGLTLCAECSMVSNLAMTGGGRILAVVCVDKNGELLSPCGRCRQLLFEHGGKELQLLTPDGPQPMSVILPWGFGPDDLPQ
;
A
#
# COMPACT_ATOMS: atom_id res chain seq x y z
N MET A 1 -2.27 -12.03 -6.72
CA MET A 1 -3.47 -12.50 -6.00
C MET A 1 -3.40 -13.95 -5.61
N LYS A 2 -2.75 -14.79 -6.39
CA LYS A 2 -2.64 -16.23 -6.09
C LYS A 2 -1.95 -16.53 -4.76
N LYS A 3 -1.14 -15.61 -4.26
CA LYS A 3 -0.38 -15.77 -3.01
C LYS A 3 -1.10 -15.23 -1.77
N SER A 4 -2.27 -14.59 -1.97
CA SER A 4 -3.06 -14.08 -0.86
C SER A 4 -3.57 -15.22 0.02
N TYR A 5 -3.59 -15.00 1.34
CA TYR A 5 -4.21 -15.89 2.29
C TYR A 5 -5.45 -15.20 2.87
N SER A 6 -6.61 -15.47 2.28
CA SER A 6 -7.86 -14.80 2.65
C SER A 6 -9.01 -15.78 2.84
N PRO A 7 -8.87 -16.77 3.78
CA PRO A 7 -9.88 -17.81 3.97
C PRO A 7 -11.17 -17.30 4.60
N TYR A 8 -11.13 -16.18 5.33
CA TYR A 8 -12.28 -15.66 6.07
C TYR A 8 -13.13 -14.73 5.21
N SER A 9 -12.51 -13.69 4.63
CA SER A 9 -13.23 -12.73 3.79
C SER A 9 -13.50 -13.26 2.38
N LYS A 10 -12.66 -14.18 1.91
CA LYS A 10 -12.65 -14.64 0.52
C LYS A 10 -12.41 -13.49 -0.46
N PHE A 11 -11.71 -12.46 0.00
CA PHE A 11 -11.46 -11.23 -0.76
C PHE A 11 -9.95 -10.98 -0.86
N PRO A 12 -9.26 -11.64 -1.81
CA PRO A 12 -7.82 -11.43 -1.98
C PRO A 12 -7.51 -10.06 -2.57
N VAL A 13 -6.48 -9.42 -2.01
CA VAL A 13 -6.01 -8.10 -2.41
C VAL A 13 -4.53 -8.18 -2.75
N GLY A 14 -4.14 -7.55 -3.84
CA GLY A 14 -2.75 -7.41 -4.23
C GLY A 14 -2.39 -5.96 -4.41
N VAL A 15 -1.13 -5.64 -4.19
CA VAL A 15 -0.60 -4.31 -4.37
C VAL A 15 0.79 -4.37 -4.99
N ALA A 16 1.09 -3.42 -5.85
CA ALA A 16 2.43 -3.26 -6.40
C ALA A 16 2.83 -1.80 -6.31
N GLY A 17 4.10 -1.54 -6.00
CA GLY A 17 4.64 -0.19 -5.88
C GLY A 17 5.93 -0.04 -6.68
N LEU A 18 6.09 1.12 -7.32
CA LEU A 18 7.31 1.50 -8.01
C LEU A 18 8.20 2.28 -7.06
N VAL A 19 9.42 1.81 -6.86
CA VAL A 19 10.41 2.43 -5.99
C VAL A 19 11.26 3.42 -6.81
N ASN A 20 11.85 4.40 -6.14
CA ASN A 20 12.62 5.46 -6.79
C ASN A 20 13.87 4.98 -7.54
N ASP A 21 14.33 3.75 -7.30
CA ASP A 21 15.44 3.15 -8.03
C ASP A 21 14.97 2.26 -9.21
N GLY A 22 13.68 2.25 -9.52
CA GLY A 22 13.11 1.47 -10.62
C GLY A 22 12.62 0.08 -10.23
N ARG A 23 12.87 -0.34 -8.99
CA ARG A 23 12.43 -1.65 -8.47
C ARG A 23 10.91 -1.67 -8.31
N ILE A 24 10.30 -2.84 -8.54
CA ILE A 24 8.89 -3.07 -8.23
C ILE A 24 8.82 -3.93 -6.97
N VAL A 25 8.08 -3.47 -5.97
CA VAL A 25 7.78 -4.25 -4.77
C VAL A 25 6.30 -4.58 -4.76
N SER A 26 5.94 -5.69 -4.14
CA SER A 26 4.56 -6.15 -4.16
C SER A 26 4.17 -6.80 -2.83
N GLY A 27 2.89 -6.97 -2.61
CA GLY A 27 2.35 -7.61 -1.44
C GLY A 27 0.94 -8.12 -1.67
N CYS A 28 0.45 -8.92 -0.74
CA CYS A 28 -0.91 -9.44 -0.72
C CYS A 28 -1.38 -9.47 0.73
N ASN A 29 -2.71 -9.50 0.92
CA ASN A 29 -3.27 -9.60 2.27
C ASN A 29 -3.05 -11.00 2.85
N VAL A 30 -2.85 -11.06 4.15
CA VAL A 30 -2.69 -12.30 4.92
C VAL A 30 -3.61 -12.19 6.12
N GLU A 31 -4.69 -12.98 6.11
CA GLU A 31 -5.71 -12.95 7.15
C GLU A 31 -5.37 -13.85 8.32
N ASN A 32 -6.00 -13.57 9.45
CA ASN A 32 -5.88 -14.36 10.66
C ASN A 32 -7.26 -14.47 11.31
N ALA A 33 -7.53 -15.61 11.95
CA ALA A 33 -8.76 -15.78 12.71
C ALA A 33 -8.91 -14.71 13.80
N SER A 34 -7.80 -14.24 14.35
CA SER A 34 -7.76 -13.03 15.16
C SER A 34 -7.63 -11.84 14.20
N TYR A 35 -8.73 -11.18 13.92
CA TYR A 35 -8.76 -10.12 12.89
C TYR A 35 -7.76 -9.00 13.14
N GLY A 36 -7.41 -8.73 14.40
CA GLY A 36 -6.41 -7.73 14.73
C GLY A 36 -5.00 -8.07 14.23
N LEU A 37 -4.73 -9.34 13.90
CA LEU A 37 -3.45 -9.78 13.36
C LEU A 37 -3.45 -9.87 11.84
N THR A 38 -4.58 -9.56 11.18
CA THR A 38 -4.67 -9.57 9.71
C THR A 38 -3.77 -8.49 9.13
N LEU A 39 -2.99 -8.86 8.11
CA LEU A 39 -2.10 -7.94 7.42
C LEU A 39 -2.71 -7.54 6.09
N CYS A 40 -2.85 -6.23 5.87
CA CYS A 40 -3.25 -5.69 4.59
C CYS A 40 -2.14 -5.88 3.55
N ALA A 41 -2.51 -5.91 2.27
CA ALA A 41 -1.54 -6.07 1.17
C ALA A 41 -0.46 -4.99 1.19
N GLU A 42 -0.80 -3.76 1.54
CA GLU A 42 0.14 -2.65 1.62
C GLU A 42 1.19 -2.86 2.70
N CYS A 43 0.82 -3.45 3.85
CA CYS A 43 1.77 -3.79 4.91
C CYS A 43 2.80 -4.81 4.40
N SER A 44 2.34 -5.82 3.68
CA SER A 44 3.19 -6.84 3.08
C SER A 44 4.15 -6.22 2.05
N MET A 45 3.66 -5.31 1.22
CA MET A 45 4.48 -4.59 0.25
C MET A 45 5.56 -3.75 0.93
N VAL A 46 5.24 -3.03 2.00
CA VAL A 46 6.21 -2.20 2.73
C VAL A 46 7.27 -3.08 3.40
N SER A 47 6.89 -4.25 3.91
CA SER A 47 7.87 -5.21 4.42
C SER A 47 8.81 -5.68 3.31
N ASN A 48 8.29 -5.98 2.14
CA ASN A 48 9.10 -6.33 0.97
C ASN A 48 10.04 -5.19 0.59
N LEU A 49 9.56 -3.96 0.60
CA LEU A 49 10.40 -2.78 0.35
C LEU A 49 11.59 -2.73 1.32
N ALA A 50 11.33 -2.88 2.62
CA ALA A 50 12.37 -2.82 3.64
C ALA A 50 13.39 -3.96 3.46
N MET A 51 12.92 -5.18 3.18
CA MET A 51 13.76 -6.36 3.04
C MET A 51 14.60 -6.36 1.77
N THR A 52 14.21 -5.59 0.75
CA THR A 52 14.89 -5.58 -0.55
C THR A 52 15.70 -4.31 -0.80
N GLY A 53 15.98 -3.54 0.24
CA GLY A 53 16.89 -2.40 0.14
C GLY A 53 16.27 -1.04 0.49
N GLY A 54 15.00 -1.01 0.86
CA GLY A 54 14.34 0.24 1.21
C GLY A 54 14.11 1.14 0.00
N GLY A 55 13.99 2.43 0.25
CA GLY A 55 13.77 3.44 -0.79
C GLY A 55 12.43 4.14 -0.63
N ARG A 56 12.12 4.99 -1.60
CA ARG A 56 10.90 5.79 -1.59
C ARG A 56 9.94 5.27 -2.65
N ILE A 57 8.69 5.10 -2.28
CA ILE A 57 7.66 4.63 -3.20
C ILE A 57 7.15 5.82 -4.01
N LEU A 58 7.17 5.70 -5.34
CA LEU A 58 6.72 6.75 -6.25
C LEU A 58 5.29 6.55 -6.70
N ALA A 59 4.85 5.29 -6.88
CA ALA A 59 3.52 4.99 -7.38
C ALA A 59 3.06 3.64 -6.85
N VAL A 60 1.75 3.49 -6.65
CA VAL A 60 1.13 2.28 -6.08
C VAL A 60 -0.16 1.96 -6.82
N VAL A 61 -0.42 0.68 -7.03
CA VAL A 61 -1.69 0.17 -7.51
C VAL A 61 -2.17 -0.98 -6.61
N CYS A 62 -3.45 -0.92 -6.21
CA CYS A 62 -4.10 -1.97 -5.43
C CYS A 62 -5.21 -2.59 -6.26
N VAL A 63 -5.30 -3.91 -6.26
CA VAL A 63 -6.29 -4.62 -7.07
C VAL A 63 -6.91 -5.80 -6.30
N ASP A 64 -8.12 -6.18 -6.71
CA ASP A 64 -8.79 -7.39 -6.23
C ASP A 64 -8.42 -8.60 -7.12
N LYS A 65 -9.07 -9.75 -6.87
CA LYS A 65 -8.79 -10.99 -7.61
C LYS A 65 -9.06 -10.89 -9.10
N ASN A 66 -9.88 -9.92 -9.53
CA ASN A 66 -10.23 -9.72 -10.93
C ASN A 66 -9.40 -8.62 -11.60
N GLY A 67 -8.42 -8.08 -10.89
CA GLY A 67 -7.61 -6.96 -11.39
C GLY A 67 -8.30 -5.61 -11.32
N GLU A 68 -9.44 -5.52 -10.62
CA GLU A 68 -10.16 -4.27 -10.44
C GLU A 68 -9.49 -3.40 -9.38
N LEU A 69 -9.46 -2.09 -9.61
CA LEU A 69 -8.81 -1.16 -8.71
C LEU A 69 -9.52 -1.08 -7.36
N LEU A 70 -8.74 -1.06 -6.30
CA LEU A 70 -9.21 -0.87 -4.93
C LEU A 70 -8.55 0.35 -4.32
N SER A 71 -9.29 1.06 -3.46
CA SER A 71 -8.73 2.12 -2.63
C SER A 71 -8.17 1.50 -1.35
N PRO A 72 -6.96 1.90 -0.92
CA PRO A 72 -6.43 1.46 0.37
C PRO A 72 -7.27 2.05 1.51
N CYS A 73 -7.37 1.32 2.62
CA CYS A 73 -8.05 1.83 3.82
C CYS A 73 -7.26 2.99 4.43
N GLY A 74 -7.85 3.70 5.40
CA GLY A 74 -7.21 4.85 6.03
C GLY A 74 -5.86 4.52 6.66
N ARG A 75 -5.77 3.37 7.34
CA ARG A 75 -4.51 2.89 7.94
C ARG A 75 -3.43 2.70 6.87
N CYS A 76 -3.78 2.10 5.74
CA CYS A 76 -2.84 1.87 4.65
C CYS A 76 -2.47 3.16 3.93
N ARG A 77 -3.39 4.13 3.84
CA ARG A 77 -3.06 5.46 3.30
C ARG A 77 -1.99 6.13 4.14
N GLN A 78 -2.10 6.05 5.46
CA GLN A 78 -1.09 6.58 6.36
C GLN A 78 0.25 5.86 6.18
N LEU A 79 0.24 4.55 6.06
CA LEU A 79 1.43 3.74 5.82
C LEU A 79 2.12 4.15 4.52
N LEU A 80 1.36 4.30 3.44
CA LEU A 80 1.89 4.71 2.15
C LEU A 80 2.44 6.14 2.21
N PHE A 81 1.79 7.03 2.95
CA PHE A 81 2.25 8.39 3.14
C PHE A 81 3.65 8.41 3.78
N GLU A 82 3.89 7.55 4.77
CA GLU A 82 5.18 7.46 5.44
C GLU A 82 6.31 7.13 4.44
N HIS A 83 6.04 6.22 3.50
CA HIS A 83 7.06 5.68 2.60
C HIS A 83 7.10 6.34 1.22
N GLY A 84 6.16 7.20 0.90
CA GLY A 84 6.12 7.90 -0.39
C GLY A 84 5.90 9.40 -0.30
N GLY A 85 5.38 9.89 0.83
CA GLY A 85 5.10 11.31 1.02
C GLY A 85 3.91 11.79 0.20
N LYS A 86 3.76 13.12 0.12
CA LYS A 86 2.64 13.78 -0.54
C LYS A 86 2.58 13.52 -2.04
N GLU A 87 3.71 13.23 -2.65
CA GLU A 87 3.84 13.10 -4.10
C GLU A 87 3.66 11.67 -4.61
N LEU A 88 3.56 10.68 -3.71
CA LEU A 88 3.27 9.30 -4.11
C LEU A 88 1.98 9.29 -4.93
N GLN A 89 2.01 8.61 -6.09
CA GLN A 89 0.85 8.53 -6.98
C GLN A 89 0.10 7.22 -6.74
N LEU A 90 -1.17 7.30 -6.38
CA LEU A 90 -2.04 6.14 -6.26
C LEU A 90 -2.91 6.04 -7.49
N LEU A 91 -2.96 4.87 -8.13
CA LEU A 91 -3.83 4.67 -9.29
C LEU A 91 -5.27 4.50 -8.81
N THR A 92 -6.15 5.38 -9.30
CA THR A 92 -7.58 5.39 -8.98
C THR A 92 -8.39 5.25 -10.27
N PRO A 93 -9.71 4.98 -10.19
CA PRO A 93 -10.56 4.97 -11.39
C PRO A 93 -10.52 6.28 -12.17
N ASP A 94 -10.17 7.38 -11.52
CA ASP A 94 -10.05 8.72 -12.15
C ASP A 94 -8.61 8.99 -12.62
N GLY A 95 -7.75 7.98 -12.65
CA GLY A 95 -6.35 8.12 -13.00
C GLY A 95 -5.44 8.25 -11.78
N PRO A 96 -4.13 8.46 -11.98
CA PRO A 96 -3.21 8.63 -10.85
C PRO A 96 -3.54 9.88 -10.06
N GLN A 97 -3.54 9.77 -8.72
CA GLN A 97 -3.80 10.87 -7.80
C GLN A 97 -2.70 10.93 -6.76
N PRO A 98 -2.20 12.13 -6.40
CA PRO A 98 -1.17 12.24 -5.38
C PRO A 98 -1.72 12.00 -3.98
N MET A 99 -0.85 11.54 -3.07
CA MET A 99 -1.27 11.29 -1.68
C MET A 99 -1.79 12.54 -0.97
N SER A 100 -1.42 13.73 -1.41
CA SER A 100 -2.00 14.96 -0.88
C SER A 100 -3.51 15.04 -1.08
N VAL A 101 -4.04 14.37 -2.12
CA VAL A 101 -5.49 14.26 -2.37
C VAL A 101 -6.08 13.05 -1.63
N ILE A 102 -5.36 11.93 -1.59
CA ILE A 102 -5.84 10.66 -1.02
C ILE A 102 -5.83 10.71 0.51
N LEU A 103 -4.85 11.39 1.09
CA LEU A 103 -4.72 11.60 2.53
C LEU A 103 -4.48 13.08 2.80
N PRO A 104 -5.51 13.94 2.65
CA PRO A 104 -5.34 15.36 2.93
C PRO A 104 -4.96 15.59 4.40
N TRP A 105 -4.07 16.53 4.64
CA TRP A 105 -3.59 16.86 5.99
C TRP A 105 -2.91 15.67 6.69
N GLY A 106 -2.25 14.80 5.91
CA GLY A 106 -1.61 13.60 6.46
C GLY A 106 -0.51 13.94 7.46
N PHE A 107 -0.40 13.13 8.51
CA PHE A 107 0.65 13.24 9.49
C PHE A 107 1.88 12.45 9.01
N GLY A 108 3.04 13.09 8.97
CA GLY A 108 4.24 12.44 8.47
C GLY A 108 5.49 12.84 9.24
N PRO A 109 6.66 12.35 8.80
CA PRO A 109 7.93 12.64 9.50
C PRO A 109 8.22 14.12 9.69
N ASP A 110 7.74 14.97 8.77
CA ASP A 110 7.96 16.42 8.85
C ASP A 110 7.21 17.07 10.02
N ASP A 111 6.21 16.40 10.58
CA ASP A 111 5.43 16.90 11.71
C ASP A 111 6.08 16.61 13.05
N LEU A 112 7.13 15.80 13.06
CA LEU A 112 7.86 15.44 14.27
C LEU A 112 9.09 16.32 14.43
N PRO A 113 9.52 16.58 15.68
CA PRO A 113 10.78 17.29 15.92
C PRO A 113 11.94 16.54 15.29
N GLN A 114 12.80 17.29 14.61
CA GLN A 114 13.97 16.73 13.93
C GLN A 114 15.19 16.78 14.84
#